data_638cf8747e8574eeb6880569833e8211
#
_entry.id   638cf8747e8574eeb6880569833e8211
#
_cell.length_a   1.000
_cell.length_b   1.000
_cell.length_c   1.000
_cell.angle_alpha   90.00
_cell.angle_beta   90.00
_cell.angle_gamma   90.00
#
_symmetry.space_group_name_H-M   'P 1'
#
loop_
_entity.id
_entity.type
_entity.pdbx_description
1 polymer ?
#
loop_
_entity_poly.entity_id
_entity_poly.type
_entity_poly.pdbx_seq_one_letter_code
_entity_poly.pdbx_strand_id
1 'polypeptide(L)'
;REIESGTPYIFEQTEAHYFILIMPKEHTDVNFIKILLSDYHSKQYSIETFEITAILFGQDRHLIMIKTFDNSSLATDYYKDFSSASKVNNELSKTESKKLIISAQNFQHFFKHQDIEKYYEFFINNYLAELSN
;
A
#
# COMPACT_ATOMS: atom_id res chain seq x y z
N ARG A 1 10.96 -20.86 -12.63
CA ARG A 1 10.96 -19.86 -11.61
C ARG A 1 10.76 -20.48 -10.24
N GLU A 2 11.43 -19.96 -9.29
CA GLU A 2 11.45 -20.56 -7.97
C GLU A 2 10.44 -19.91 -7.04
N ILE A 3 9.70 -20.73 -6.31
CA ILE A 3 8.79 -20.24 -5.31
C ILE A 3 9.49 -20.27 -3.97
N GLU A 4 9.50 -19.15 -3.29
CA GLU A 4 10.09 -19.07 -1.98
C GLU A 4 9.40 -20.02 -1.02
N SER A 5 10.21 -20.77 -0.30
CA SER A 5 9.67 -21.72 0.65
C SER A 5 8.85 -21.00 1.71
N GLY A 6 7.63 -21.49 1.92
CA GLY A 6 6.79 -20.96 2.97
C GLY A 6 6.02 -19.69 2.63
N THR A 7 6.14 -19.17 1.40
CA THR A 7 5.36 -18.02 1.03
C THR A 7 4.29 -18.40 0.00
N PRO A 8 3.05 -17.97 0.22
CA PRO A 8 1.98 -18.16 -0.75
C PRO A 8 1.92 -17.05 -1.79
N TYR A 9 2.79 -16.05 -1.71
CA TYR A 9 2.72 -14.88 -2.56
C TYR A 9 3.57 -15.04 -3.80
N ILE A 10 3.12 -14.44 -4.91
CA ILE A 10 3.77 -14.54 -6.20
C ILE A 10 4.06 -13.14 -6.72
N PHE A 11 5.28 -12.92 -7.21
CA PHE A 11 5.68 -11.64 -7.75
C PHE A 11 5.23 -11.56 -9.22
N GLU A 12 4.11 -10.87 -9.46
CA GLU A 12 3.52 -10.72 -10.80
C GLU A 12 3.51 -9.27 -11.19
N GLN A 13 4.45 -8.89 -12.03
CA GLN A 13 4.66 -7.48 -12.36
C GLN A 13 3.61 -6.89 -13.29
N THR A 14 2.95 -7.71 -14.08
CA THR A 14 2.00 -7.23 -15.09
C THR A 14 0.58 -7.14 -14.59
N GLU A 15 0.32 -7.59 -13.38
CA GLU A 15 -1.02 -7.54 -12.79
C GLU A 15 -1.33 -6.17 -12.23
N ALA A 16 -2.63 -5.91 -12.08
CA ALA A 16 -3.09 -4.72 -11.36
C ALA A 16 -2.56 -4.74 -9.93
N HIS A 17 -2.22 -3.57 -9.43
CA HIS A 17 -1.65 -3.40 -8.09
C HIS A 17 -2.40 -2.34 -7.32
N TYR A 18 -2.32 -2.43 -6.00
CA TYR A 18 -2.87 -1.45 -5.05
C TYR A 18 -1.75 -0.92 -4.18
N PHE A 19 -1.90 0.32 -3.75
CA PHE A 19 -1.07 0.88 -2.69
C PHE A 19 -1.89 0.85 -1.40
N ILE A 20 -1.30 0.38 -0.31
CA ILE A 20 -2.03 0.16 0.93
C ILE A 20 -1.31 0.82 2.09
N LEU A 21 -2.10 1.51 2.93
CA LEU A 21 -1.66 1.95 4.25
C LEU A 21 -2.37 1.09 5.27
N ILE A 22 -1.60 0.52 6.20
CA ILE A 22 -2.14 -0.25 7.32
C ILE A 22 -1.98 0.59 8.57
N MET A 23 -3.09 0.91 9.24
CA MET A 23 -3.07 1.81 10.38
C MET A 23 -3.88 1.23 11.52
N PRO A 24 -3.53 1.55 12.78
CA PRO A 24 -4.31 1.05 13.90
C PRO A 24 -5.71 1.63 13.88
N LYS A 25 -6.69 0.83 14.27
CA LYS A 25 -8.07 1.29 14.29
C LYS A 25 -8.23 2.43 15.28
N GLU A 26 -7.63 2.28 16.45
CA GLU A 26 -7.65 3.34 17.44
C GLU A 26 -6.69 4.44 17.03
N HIS A 27 -7.06 5.67 17.27
CA HIS A 27 -6.23 6.86 17.02
C HIS A 27 -6.03 7.16 15.54
N THR A 28 -6.82 6.53 14.65
CA THR A 28 -6.78 6.84 13.23
C THR A 28 -8.11 7.42 12.81
N ASP A 29 -8.09 8.67 12.35
CA ASP A 29 -9.27 9.30 11.77
C ASP A 29 -9.25 9.04 10.27
N VAL A 30 -10.04 8.05 9.85
CA VAL A 30 -10.04 7.62 8.45
C VAL A 30 -10.43 8.75 7.51
N ASN A 31 -11.42 9.57 7.91
CA ASN A 31 -11.84 10.67 7.06
C ASN A 31 -10.73 11.70 6.87
N PHE A 32 -10.00 11.99 7.95
CA PHE A 32 -8.88 12.90 7.85
C PHE A 32 -7.81 12.35 6.90
N ILE A 33 -7.51 11.06 7.00
CA ILE A 33 -6.52 10.44 6.13
C ILE A 33 -6.97 10.50 4.67
N LYS A 34 -8.26 10.23 4.41
CA LYS A 34 -8.78 10.31 3.04
C LYS A 34 -8.64 11.71 2.47
N ILE A 35 -8.92 12.73 3.28
CA ILE A 35 -8.77 14.11 2.82
C ILE A 35 -7.31 14.42 2.54
N LEU A 36 -6.43 13.99 3.44
CA LEU A 36 -5.00 14.20 3.27
C LEU A 36 -4.50 13.58 1.97
N LEU A 37 -4.93 12.36 1.67
CA LEU A 37 -4.53 11.68 0.44
C LEU A 37 -5.13 12.35 -0.79
N SER A 38 -6.38 12.76 -0.69
CA SER A 38 -7.04 13.44 -1.81
C SER A 38 -6.35 14.75 -2.14
N ASP A 39 -5.95 15.51 -1.12
CA ASP A 39 -5.18 16.74 -1.33
C ASP A 39 -3.83 16.44 -1.98
N TYR A 40 -3.16 15.42 -1.50
CA TYR A 40 -1.88 15.02 -2.08
C TYR A 40 -2.05 14.68 -3.55
N HIS A 41 -3.08 13.90 -3.88
CA HIS A 41 -3.31 13.49 -5.26
C HIS A 41 -3.61 14.68 -6.15
N SER A 42 -4.41 15.62 -5.68
CA SER A 42 -4.77 16.75 -6.54
C SER A 42 -3.60 17.68 -6.81
N LYS A 43 -2.62 17.71 -5.92
CA LYS A 43 -1.43 18.53 -6.12
C LYS A 43 -0.37 17.82 -6.95
N GLN A 44 -0.25 16.51 -6.77
CA GLN A 44 0.82 15.75 -7.41
C GLN A 44 0.39 15.16 -8.75
N TYR A 45 -0.90 14.81 -8.89
CA TYR A 45 -1.41 14.10 -10.06
C TYR A 45 -2.67 14.80 -10.58
N SER A 46 -2.48 15.98 -11.16
CA SER A 46 -3.61 16.89 -11.44
C SER A 46 -4.63 16.32 -12.43
N ILE A 47 -4.23 15.38 -13.28
CA ILE A 47 -5.13 14.82 -14.26
C ILE A 47 -5.53 13.38 -13.97
N GLU A 48 -4.98 12.78 -12.95
CA GLU A 48 -5.29 11.40 -12.60
C GLU A 48 -6.24 11.36 -11.42
N THR A 49 -7.15 10.38 -11.46
CA THR A 49 -8.10 10.17 -10.37
C THR A 49 -7.84 8.81 -9.77
N PHE A 50 -7.57 8.79 -8.47
CA PHE A 50 -7.36 7.55 -7.74
C PHE A 50 -8.56 7.29 -6.85
N GLU A 51 -8.95 6.03 -6.78
CA GLU A 51 -9.99 5.62 -5.86
C GLU A 51 -9.38 5.36 -4.49
N ILE A 52 -9.92 5.98 -3.45
CA ILE A 52 -9.44 5.80 -2.09
C ILE A 52 -10.52 5.05 -1.31
N THR A 53 -10.19 3.87 -0.82
CA THR A 53 -11.10 3.00 -0.10
C THR A 53 -10.54 2.68 1.26
N ALA A 54 -11.39 2.66 2.29
CA ALA A 54 -10.96 2.26 3.62
C ALA A 54 -11.82 1.10 4.09
N ILE A 55 -11.17 0.04 4.58
CA ILE A 55 -11.88 -1.13 5.09
C ILE A 55 -11.23 -1.57 6.39
N LEU A 56 -12.01 -2.29 7.20
CA LEU A 56 -11.48 -2.89 8.41
C LEU A 56 -10.63 -4.10 8.06
N PHE A 57 -9.54 -4.27 8.79
CA PHE A 57 -8.64 -5.40 8.60
C PHE A 57 -8.45 -6.06 9.96
N GLY A 58 -9.14 -7.19 10.13
CA GLY A 58 -9.23 -7.77 11.45
C GLY A 58 -10.05 -6.87 12.35
N GLN A 59 -9.76 -6.89 13.65
CA GLN A 59 -10.55 -6.14 14.62
C GLN A 59 -9.91 -4.83 15.03
N ASP A 60 -8.62 -4.66 14.74
CA ASP A 60 -7.88 -3.54 15.30
C ASP A 60 -7.11 -2.71 14.28
N ARG A 61 -7.38 -2.89 13.00
CA ARG A 61 -6.68 -2.13 11.97
C ARG A 61 -7.62 -1.64 10.87
N HIS A 62 -7.19 -0.58 10.20
CA HIS A 62 -7.79 -0.11 8.96
C HIS A 62 -6.80 -0.34 7.83
N LEU A 63 -7.32 -0.77 6.67
CA LEU A 63 -6.57 -0.69 5.42
C LEU A 63 -7.12 0.47 4.63
N ILE A 64 -6.22 1.36 4.20
CA ILE A 64 -6.59 2.45 3.31
C ILE A 64 -5.92 2.14 1.99
N MET A 65 -6.71 2.00 0.94
CA MET A 65 -6.25 1.48 -0.34
C MET A 65 -6.38 2.52 -1.42
N ILE A 66 -5.31 2.71 -2.18
CA ILE A 66 -5.32 3.55 -3.37
C ILE A 66 -5.37 2.59 -4.56
N LYS A 67 -6.39 2.73 -5.39
CA LYS A 67 -6.63 1.83 -6.53
C LYS A 67 -6.77 2.64 -7.79
N THR A 68 -6.44 2.16 -8.93
CA THR A 68 -5.79 0.88 -9.25
C THR A 68 -4.64 1.23 -10.15
N PHE A 69 -3.52 0.56 -9.97
CA PHE A 69 -2.37 0.73 -10.86
C PHE A 69 -2.33 -0.45 -11.83
N ASP A 70 -2.11 -0.17 -13.10
CA ASP A 70 -2.20 -1.21 -14.13
C ASP A 70 -1.13 -2.29 -13.97
N ASN A 71 0.00 -1.95 -13.35
CA ASN A 71 1.08 -2.91 -13.19
C ASN A 71 1.95 -2.49 -12.01
N SER A 72 2.96 -3.30 -11.70
CA SER A 72 3.81 -3.04 -10.55
C SER A 72 4.66 -1.79 -10.74
N SER A 73 5.04 -1.48 -11.97
CA SER A 73 5.88 -0.31 -12.24
C SER A 73 5.17 0.98 -11.85
N LEU A 74 3.89 1.11 -12.22
CA LEU A 74 3.12 2.29 -11.89
C LEU A 74 2.90 2.40 -10.38
N ALA A 75 2.63 1.28 -9.73
CA ALA A 75 2.45 1.27 -8.28
C ALA A 75 3.76 1.62 -7.57
N THR A 76 4.88 1.15 -8.10
CA THR A 76 6.19 1.46 -7.54
C THR A 76 6.52 2.94 -7.67
N ASP A 77 6.18 3.54 -8.82
CA ASP A 77 6.38 4.97 -9.00
C ASP A 77 5.58 5.76 -7.97
N TYR A 78 4.33 5.35 -7.74
CA TYR A 78 3.51 6.00 -6.74
C TYR A 78 4.13 5.85 -5.34
N TYR A 79 4.62 4.66 -5.03
CA TYR A 79 5.25 4.40 -3.73
C TYR A 79 6.46 5.32 -3.52
N LYS A 80 7.27 5.49 -4.55
CA LYS A 80 8.45 6.35 -4.47
C LYS A 80 8.05 7.81 -4.27
N ASP A 81 7.10 8.29 -5.06
CA ASP A 81 6.61 9.66 -4.92
C ASP A 81 6.03 9.90 -3.53
N PHE A 82 5.23 8.94 -3.07
CA PHE A 82 4.60 9.04 -1.76
C PHE A 82 5.66 9.10 -0.66
N SER A 83 6.69 8.28 -0.78
CA SER A 83 7.73 8.22 0.25
C SER A 83 8.50 9.52 0.35
N SER A 84 8.49 10.34 -0.71
CA SER A 84 9.17 11.63 -0.71
C SER A 84 8.24 12.79 -0.35
N ALA A 85 6.97 12.54 -0.11
CA ALA A 85 5.99 13.59 0.16
C ALA A 85 6.02 13.96 1.64
N SER A 86 6.77 15.03 1.97
CA SER A 86 7.03 15.41 3.36
C SER A 86 5.77 15.69 4.14
N LYS A 87 4.83 16.43 3.56
CA LYS A 87 3.65 16.83 4.30
C LYS A 87 2.80 15.63 4.70
N VAL A 88 2.61 14.71 3.73
CA VAL A 88 1.83 13.52 4.00
C VAL A 88 2.52 12.65 5.05
N ASN A 89 3.82 12.46 4.90
CA ASN A 89 4.55 11.57 5.81
C ASN A 89 4.65 12.17 7.20
N ASN A 90 4.74 13.50 7.32
CA ASN A 90 4.74 14.14 8.63
C ASN A 90 3.44 13.86 9.36
N GLU A 91 2.31 13.92 8.65
CA GLU A 91 1.03 13.63 9.29
C GLU A 91 0.90 12.15 9.64
N LEU A 92 1.34 11.27 8.74
CA LEU A 92 1.24 9.83 9.00
C LEU A 92 2.16 9.39 10.13
N SER A 93 3.27 10.08 10.33
CA SER A 93 4.20 9.71 11.40
C SER A 93 3.66 9.92 12.79
N LYS A 94 2.55 10.64 12.92
CA LYS A 94 1.89 10.83 14.22
C LYS A 94 1.19 9.57 14.69
N THR A 95 1.04 8.60 13.80
CA THR A 95 0.39 7.34 14.10
C THR A 95 1.24 6.23 13.49
N GLU A 96 1.25 5.09 14.15
CA GLU A 96 1.93 3.94 13.59
C GLU A 96 1.26 3.54 12.28
N SER A 97 2.03 3.52 11.19
CA SER A 97 1.48 3.11 9.90
C SER A 97 2.53 2.33 9.14
N LYS A 98 2.04 1.47 8.24
CA LYS A 98 2.90 0.68 7.37
C LYS A 98 2.37 0.84 5.95
N LYS A 99 3.27 1.10 5.01
CA LYS A 99 2.86 1.25 3.61
C LYS A 99 3.47 0.16 2.76
N LEU A 100 2.73 -0.29 1.78
CA LEU A 100 3.21 -1.33 0.87
C LEU A 100 2.41 -1.29 -0.41
N ILE A 101 2.90 -2.02 -1.43
CA ILE A 101 2.12 -2.27 -2.64
C ILE A 101 1.91 -3.77 -2.77
N ILE A 102 0.82 -4.15 -3.42
CA ILE A 102 0.42 -5.55 -3.50
C ILE A 102 -0.38 -5.76 -4.77
N SER A 103 -0.15 -6.89 -5.45
CA SER A 103 -0.96 -7.23 -6.60
C SER A 103 -2.38 -7.58 -6.19
N ALA A 104 -3.31 -7.42 -7.11
CA ALA A 104 -4.70 -7.78 -6.83
C ALA A 104 -4.83 -9.24 -6.44
N GLN A 105 -4.05 -10.10 -7.06
CA GLN A 105 -4.10 -11.54 -6.75
C GLN A 105 -3.57 -11.82 -5.35
N ASN A 106 -2.41 -11.25 -5.01
CA ASN A 106 -1.84 -11.47 -3.68
C ASN A 106 -2.72 -10.85 -2.59
N PHE A 107 -3.44 -9.78 -2.93
CA PHE A 107 -4.30 -9.13 -1.95
C PHE A 107 -5.39 -10.07 -1.44
N GLN A 108 -5.89 -10.96 -2.29
CA GLN A 108 -6.93 -11.89 -1.86
C GLN A 108 -6.45 -12.78 -0.72
N HIS A 109 -5.24 -13.31 -0.86
CA HIS A 109 -4.67 -14.15 0.21
C HIS A 109 -4.36 -13.31 1.45
N PHE A 110 -3.78 -12.14 1.23
CA PHE A 110 -3.40 -11.24 2.30
C PHE A 110 -4.60 -10.85 3.17
N PHE A 111 -5.69 -10.47 2.51
CA PHE A 111 -6.87 -10.04 3.23
C PHE A 111 -7.50 -11.18 4.01
N LYS A 112 -7.52 -12.36 3.41
CA LYS A 112 -8.11 -13.53 4.04
C LYS A 112 -7.32 -13.99 5.26
N HIS A 113 -6.01 -14.02 5.16
CA HIS A 113 -5.15 -14.57 6.21
C HIS A 113 -4.57 -13.55 7.15
N GLN A 114 -4.60 -12.27 6.78
CA GLN A 114 -4.17 -11.16 7.62
C GLN A 114 -2.76 -11.32 8.17
N ASP A 115 -1.87 -11.88 7.36
CA ASP A 115 -0.50 -12.16 7.76
C ASP A 115 0.43 -11.02 7.35
N ILE A 116 0.31 -9.88 8.03
CA ILE A 116 1.02 -8.67 7.69
C ILE A 116 2.52 -8.88 7.62
N GLU A 117 3.09 -9.55 8.62
CA GLU A 117 4.54 -9.73 8.68
C GLU A 117 5.04 -10.55 7.51
N LYS A 118 4.31 -11.60 7.17
CA LYS A 118 4.73 -12.47 6.08
C LYS A 118 4.67 -11.75 4.74
N TYR A 119 3.60 -10.99 4.48
CA TYR A 119 3.53 -10.25 3.24
C TYR A 119 4.55 -9.13 3.20
N TYR A 120 4.77 -8.46 4.32
CA TYR A 120 5.72 -7.36 4.36
C TYR A 120 7.14 -7.85 4.03
N GLU A 121 7.49 -9.03 4.50
CA GLU A 121 8.76 -9.64 4.15
C GLU A 121 8.85 -9.89 2.64
N PHE A 122 7.77 -10.41 2.06
CA PHE A 122 7.70 -10.62 0.61
C PHE A 122 7.85 -9.29 -0.14
N PHE A 123 7.18 -8.25 0.36
CA PHE A 123 7.24 -6.94 -0.25
C PHE A 123 8.66 -6.37 -0.24
N ILE A 124 9.33 -6.46 0.90
CA ILE A 124 10.69 -5.98 1.00
C ILE A 124 11.60 -6.73 0.01
N ASN A 125 11.47 -8.03 -0.04
CA ASN A 125 12.37 -8.85 -0.85
C ASN A 125 12.14 -8.67 -2.35
N ASN A 126 10.92 -8.38 -2.76
CA ASN A 126 10.59 -8.36 -4.19
C ASN A 126 10.40 -6.97 -4.76
N TYR A 127 9.93 -6.02 -3.94
CA TYR A 127 9.68 -4.66 -4.44
C TYR A 127 10.73 -3.67 -3.95
N LEU A 128 11.03 -3.66 -2.66
CA LEU A 128 11.97 -2.69 -2.14
C LEU A 128 13.41 -2.99 -2.51
N ALA A 129 13.75 -4.26 -2.70
CA ALA A 129 15.08 -4.62 -3.14
C ALA A 129 15.41 -3.97 -4.48
N GLU A 130 14.43 -3.89 -5.38
CA GLU A 130 14.62 -3.23 -6.67
C GLU A 130 14.73 -1.72 -6.53
N LEU A 131 13.99 -1.16 -5.60
CA LEU A 131 14.01 0.28 -5.41
C LEU A 131 15.33 0.78 -4.85
N SER A 132 16.04 -0.07 -4.09
CA SER A 132 17.30 0.34 -3.51
C SER A 132 18.46 0.37 -4.52
N ASN A 133 18.25 -0.15 -5.70
CA ASN A 133 19.32 -0.17 -6.71
C ASN A 133 19.30 1.09 -7.58
#